data_5ab8fcf44b74f3f8110a10c9a437cabd
#
_entry.id   5ab8fcf44b74f3f8110a10c9a437cabd
#
_cell.length_a   1.000
_cell.length_b   1.000
_cell.length_c   1.000
_cell.angle_alpha   90.00
_cell.angle_beta   90.00
_cell.angle_gamma   90.00
#
_symmetry.space_group_name_H-M   'P 1'
#
loop_
_entity.id
_entity.type
_entity.pdbx_description
1 polymer ?
#
loop_
_entity_poly.entity_id
_entity_poly.type
_entity_poly.pdbx_seq_one_letter_code
_entity_poly.pdbx_strand_id
1 'polypeptide(L)'
;MLVHARAKAGKSTLTSTVPLPAIVLDAEGSWNFIDEAGFRSGIPLRRRDWDPLQEELPTYDGTWDVLHVQVTSWQILQQCYTALTQYEHSFRSLVMDSITECQRRCKANIKGGGQMQTQQWGMLLDSMDSMIRGFRDLTKLENTLQCVVFVAETKHKDGRWVPYMQGQIAETLPYFVDICSFLEIERQENGDAFKNVRVLTVGPHPTKETGERVAGRLPDIIEEPNISAMLAAIYPN
;
A
#
# COMPACT_ATOMS: atom_id res chain seq x y z
N MET A 1 -0.22 -4.65 6.22
CA MET A 1 0.16 -3.32 6.74
C MET A 1 -0.61 -2.23 6.01
N LEU A 2 -1.04 -1.17 6.70
CA LEU A 2 -1.59 0.06 6.11
C LEU A 2 -0.64 1.22 6.40
N VAL A 3 -0.29 1.99 5.38
CA VAL A 3 0.46 3.25 5.50
C VAL A 3 -0.41 4.39 5.01
N HIS A 4 -0.76 5.32 5.88
CA HIS A 4 -1.47 6.52 5.43
C HIS A 4 -0.62 7.77 5.69
N ALA A 5 -0.73 8.75 4.80
CA ALA A 5 0.11 9.94 4.84
C ALA A 5 -0.47 11.09 4.02
N ARG A 6 0.02 12.30 4.30
CA ARG A 6 -0.21 13.46 3.46
C ARG A 6 0.46 13.29 2.08
N ALA A 7 0.02 14.07 1.13
CA ALA A 7 0.67 14.11 -0.19
C ALA A 7 2.17 14.41 -0.05
N LYS A 8 2.99 13.72 -0.85
CA LYS A 8 4.45 13.91 -0.93
C LYS A 8 5.24 13.61 0.36
N ALA A 9 4.65 12.86 1.29
CA ALA A 9 5.36 12.40 2.49
C ALA A 9 6.35 11.24 2.24
N GLY A 10 6.43 10.72 1.01
CA GLY A 10 7.36 9.63 0.67
C GLY A 10 6.75 8.23 0.79
N LYS A 11 5.41 8.09 0.64
CA LYS A 11 4.73 6.79 0.68
C LYS A 11 5.34 5.77 -0.29
N SER A 12 5.46 6.14 -1.57
CA SER A 12 6.01 5.23 -2.59
C SER A 12 7.50 4.94 -2.37
N THR A 13 8.27 5.89 -1.82
CA THR A 13 9.66 5.65 -1.39
C THR A 13 9.72 4.63 -0.25
N LEU A 14 8.81 4.72 0.73
CA LEU A 14 8.74 3.73 1.80
C LEU A 14 8.34 2.36 1.25
N THR A 15 7.31 2.30 0.41
CA THR A 15 6.84 1.03 -0.14
C THR A 15 7.82 0.38 -1.11
N SER A 16 8.75 1.13 -1.71
CA SER A 16 9.84 0.56 -2.50
C SER A 16 10.87 -0.23 -1.68
N THR A 17 10.80 -0.19 -0.35
CA THR A 17 11.66 -0.96 0.56
C THR A 17 11.09 -2.33 0.97
N VAL A 18 9.98 -2.78 0.35
CA VAL A 18 9.40 -4.11 0.61
C VAL A 18 10.32 -5.26 0.18
N PRO A 19 10.18 -6.47 0.72
CA PRO A 19 10.86 -7.65 0.22
C PRO A 19 10.59 -7.90 -1.28
N LEU A 20 11.64 -8.20 -2.04
CA LEU A 20 11.58 -8.42 -3.48
C LEU A 20 11.63 -9.93 -3.82
N PRO A 21 11.09 -10.37 -4.96
CA PRO A 21 10.37 -9.56 -5.94
C PRO A 21 8.98 -9.12 -5.44
N ALA A 22 8.53 -7.95 -5.88
CA ALA A 22 7.26 -7.38 -5.49
C ALA A 22 6.34 -7.15 -6.68
N ILE A 23 5.01 -7.25 -6.45
CA ILE A 23 4.00 -6.73 -7.37
C ILE A 23 3.43 -5.42 -6.84
N VAL A 24 3.33 -4.42 -7.69
CA VAL A 24 2.85 -3.08 -7.35
C VAL A 24 1.65 -2.73 -8.19
N LEU A 25 0.53 -2.52 -7.53
CA LEU A 25 -0.72 -2.05 -8.11
C LEU A 25 -0.79 -0.53 -7.96
N ASP A 26 -0.29 0.19 -8.97
CA ASP A 26 -0.15 1.65 -8.96
C ASP A 26 -1.39 2.32 -9.57
N ALA A 27 -2.24 2.87 -8.72
CA ALA A 27 -3.44 3.59 -9.13
C ALA A 27 -3.24 5.10 -9.28
N GLU A 28 -2.16 5.65 -8.70
CA GLU A 28 -1.84 7.09 -8.73
C GLU A 28 -0.80 7.46 -9.79
N GLY A 29 -0.09 6.49 -10.38
CA GLY A 29 1.07 6.74 -11.24
C GLY A 29 2.29 7.19 -10.44
N SER A 30 2.29 6.89 -9.14
CA SER A 30 3.32 7.34 -8.20
C SER A 30 4.64 6.57 -8.33
N TRP A 31 4.63 5.43 -9.01
CA TRP A 31 5.81 4.58 -9.22
C TRP A 31 6.59 4.91 -10.49
N ASN A 32 6.16 5.88 -11.28
CA ASN A 32 6.86 6.30 -12.51
C ASN A 32 8.23 6.95 -12.24
N PHE A 33 8.53 7.33 -10.99
CA PHE A 33 9.84 7.87 -10.61
C PHE A 33 10.81 6.81 -10.07
N ILE A 34 10.36 5.58 -9.87
CA ILE A 34 11.24 4.46 -9.50
C ILE A 34 11.99 4.01 -10.76
N ASP A 35 13.29 3.99 -10.72
CA ASP A 35 14.16 3.65 -11.84
C ASP A 35 15.34 2.77 -11.41
N GLU A 36 15.95 2.08 -12.36
CA GLU A 36 17.08 1.16 -12.12
C GLU A 36 18.29 1.83 -11.50
N ALA A 37 18.53 3.10 -11.82
CA ALA A 37 19.65 3.84 -11.27
C ALA A 37 19.40 4.36 -9.83
N GLY A 38 18.17 4.25 -9.35
CA GLY A 38 17.76 4.82 -8.06
C GLY A 38 17.88 6.34 -8.00
N PHE A 39 17.95 6.99 -9.13
CA PHE A 39 18.30 8.42 -9.24
C PHE A 39 17.24 9.32 -8.57
N ARG A 40 15.99 8.91 -8.64
CA ARG A 40 14.86 9.67 -8.08
C ARG A 40 14.43 9.19 -6.70
N SER A 41 14.46 7.88 -6.49
CA SER A 41 14.01 7.25 -5.24
C SER A 41 15.13 7.02 -4.23
N GLY A 42 16.39 7.01 -4.66
CA GLY A 42 17.54 6.56 -3.87
C GLY A 42 17.62 5.02 -3.75
N ILE A 43 16.68 4.29 -4.36
CA ILE A 43 16.60 2.82 -4.33
C ILE A 43 16.55 2.34 -5.78
N PRO A 44 17.60 1.70 -6.29
CA PRO A 44 17.61 1.14 -7.64
C PRO A 44 16.69 -0.08 -7.70
N LEU A 45 15.72 -0.06 -8.60
CA LEU A 45 14.79 -1.17 -8.82
C LEU A 45 14.56 -1.38 -10.32
N ARG A 46 14.74 -2.60 -10.78
CA ARG A 46 14.42 -3.01 -12.14
C ARG A 46 12.92 -3.27 -12.24
N ARG A 47 12.24 -2.53 -13.09
CA ARG A 47 10.79 -2.59 -13.27
C ARG A 47 10.43 -3.32 -14.55
N ARG A 48 9.44 -4.22 -14.47
CA ARG A 48 8.71 -4.77 -15.59
C ARG A 48 7.25 -4.31 -15.50
N ASP A 49 6.73 -3.71 -16.58
CA ASP A 49 5.31 -3.36 -16.66
C ASP A 49 4.51 -4.59 -17.09
N TRP A 50 3.29 -4.72 -16.55
CA TRP A 50 2.36 -5.81 -16.85
C TRP A 50 0.92 -5.27 -16.95
N ASP A 51 0.23 -5.66 -18.03
CA ASP A 51 -1.21 -5.40 -18.21
C ASP A 51 -1.98 -6.73 -18.11
N PRO A 52 -2.68 -7.00 -16.99
CA PRO A 52 -3.40 -8.25 -16.77
C PRO A 52 -4.63 -8.44 -17.67
N LEU A 53 -5.00 -7.42 -18.47
CA LEU A 53 -6.06 -7.54 -19.48
C LEU A 53 -5.53 -8.03 -20.83
N GLN A 54 -4.22 -7.99 -21.05
CA GLN A 54 -3.61 -8.30 -22.35
C GLN A 54 -2.69 -9.51 -22.31
N GLU A 55 -2.08 -9.81 -21.17
CA GLU A 55 -1.12 -10.91 -21.05
C GLU A 55 -1.30 -11.69 -19.73
N GLU A 56 -0.85 -12.93 -19.74
CA GLU A 56 -0.81 -13.78 -18.55
C GLU A 56 0.21 -13.25 -17.53
N LEU A 57 0.08 -13.73 -16.27
CA LEU A 57 1.03 -13.36 -15.21
C LEU A 57 2.46 -13.78 -15.61
N PRO A 58 3.41 -12.84 -15.74
CA PRO A 58 4.75 -13.17 -16.14
C PRO A 58 5.49 -13.96 -15.04
N THR A 59 6.17 -15.02 -15.46
CA THR A 59 7.03 -15.78 -14.55
C THR A 59 8.25 -14.94 -14.16
N TYR A 60 8.60 -14.98 -12.88
CA TYR A 60 9.79 -14.31 -12.37
C TYR A 60 11.05 -15.05 -12.86
N ASP A 61 11.92 -14.33 -13.54
CA ASP A 61 13.16 -14.83 -14.15
C ASP A 61 14.45 -14.22 -13.57
N GLY A 62 14.31 -13.37 -12.53
CA GLY A 62 15.44 -12.68 -11.89
C GLY A 62 15.91 -11.42 -12.63
N THR A 63 15.32 -11.07 -13.77
CA THR A 63 15.72 -9.88 -14.55
C THR A 63 15.08 -8.58 -14.07
N TRP A 64 14.05 -8.66 -13.25
CA TRP A 64 13.34 -7.53 -12.68
C TRP A 64 13.11 -7.71 -11.17
N ASP A 65 12.89 -6.63 -10.46
CA ASP A 65 12.64 -6.61 -9.01
C ASP A 65 11.17 -6.32 -8.69
N VAL A 66 10.51 -5.55 -9.55
CA VAL A 66 9.13 -5.10 -9.39
C VAL A 66 8.32 -5.39 -10.65
N LEU A 67 7.21 -6.10 -10.50
CA LEU A 67 6.16 -6.18 -11.50
C LEU A 67 5.18 -5.02 -11.24
N HIS A 68 5.16 -4.06 -12.16
CA HIS A 68 4.35 -2.86 -12.03
C HIS A 68 3.07 -2.97 -12.87
N VAL A 69 1.94 -2.72 -12.23
CA VAL A 69 0.62 -2.69 -12.86
C VAL A 69 0.03 -1.30 -12.74
N GLN A 70 -0.20 -0.64 -13.85
CA GLN A 70 -0.92 0.63 -13.87
C GLN A 70 -2.43 0.38 -13.70
N VAL A 71 -2.98 0.69 -12.53
CA VAL A 71 -4.39 0.47 -12.22
C VAL A 71 -5.24 1.62 -12.74
N THR A 72 -5.73 1.50 -13.98
CA THR A 72 -6.61 2.51 -14.61
C THR A 72 -8.10 2.19 -14.45
N SER A 73 -8.45 0.96 -14.08
CA SER A 73 -9.84 0.51 -13.92
C SER A 73 -10.00 -0.48 -12.77
N TRP A 74 -11.24 -0.67 -12.31
CA TRP A 74 -11.58 -1.69 -11.32
C TRP A 74 -11.33 -3.12 -11.84
N GLN A 75 -11.56 -3.35 -13.12
CA GLN A 75 -11.35 -4.65 -13.77
C GLN A 75 -9.89 -5.11 -13.67
N ILE A 76 -8.92 -4.20 -13.79
CA ILE A 76 -7.48 -4.52 -13.64
C ILE A 76 -7.21 -5.11 -12.25
N LEU A 77 -7.76 -4.52 -11.18
CA LEU A 77 -7.62 -5.06 -9.82
C LEU A 77 -8.20 -6.47 -9.69
N GLN A 78 -9.38 -6.71 -10.30
CA GLN A 78 -10.02 -8.03 -10.29
C GLN A 78 -9.16 -9.07 -11.02
N GLN A 79 -8.59 -8.72 -12.17
CA GLN A 79 -7.70 -9.61 -12.92
C GLN A 79 -6.38 -9.87 -12.16
N CYS A 80 -5.79 -8.86 -11.53
CA CYS A 80 -4.61 -9.05 -10.67
C CYS A 80 -4.92 -10.03 -9.52
N TYR A 81 -6.06 -9.86 -8.85
CA TYR A 81 -6.45 -10.76 -7.77
C TYR A 81 -6.64 -12.20 -8.29
N THR A 82 -7.34 -12.37 -9.42
CA THR A 82 -7.54 -13.68 -10.06
C THR A 82 -6.19 -14.32 -10.41
N ALA A 83 -5.30 -13.58 -11.03
CA ALA A 83 -3.98 -14.10 -11.40
C ALA A 83 -3.16 -14.54 -10.16
N LEU A 84 -3.14 -13.74 -9.10
CA LEU A 84 -2.41 -14.05 -7.87
C LEU A 84 -3.01 -15.21 -7.05
N THR A 85 -4.28 -15.59 -7.31
CA THR A 85 -4.93 -16.72 -6.66
C THR A 85 -4.87 -18.00 -7.48
N GLN A 86 -4.75 -17.89 -8.80
CA GLN A 86 -4.83 -19.04 -9.72
C GLN A 86 -3.50 -19.54 -10.23
N TYR A 87 -2.49 -18.66 -10.27
CA TYR A 87 -1.17 -19.01 -10.81
C TYR A 87 -0.12 -19.05 -9.72
N GLU A 88 0.83 -19.96 -9.83
CA GLU A 88 2.04 -19.94 -9.00
C GLU A 88 2.87 -18.70 -9.31
N HIS A 89 3.40 -18.08 -8.27
CA HIS A 89 4.23 -16.88 -8.39
C HIS A 89 5.31 -16.82 -7.31
N SER A 90 6.36 -16.03 -7.54
CA SER A 90 7.48 -15.86 -6.63
C SER A 90 7.46 -14.53 -5.87
N PHE A 91 6.36 -13.77 -5.92
CA PHE A 91 6.28 -12.49 -5.24
C PHE A 91 6.37 -12.66 -3.72
N ARG A 92 7.22 -11.84 -3.11
CA ARG A 92 7.35 -11.77 -1.65
C ARG A 92 6.51 -10.64 -1.06
N SER A 93 6.14 -9.65 -1.87
CA SER A 93 5.37 -8.50 -1.43
C SER A 93 4.34 -8.07 -2.48
N LEU A 94 3.22 -7.55 -1.98
CA LEU A 94 2.24 -6.83 -2.78
C LEU A 94 2.08 -5.41 -2.21
N VAL A 95 2.15 -4.41 -3.08
CA VAL A 95 1.89 -3.01 -2.74
C VAL A 95 0.68 -2.52 -3.53
N MET A 96 -0.27 -1.88 -2.86
CA MET A 96 -1.41 -1.21 -3.50
C MET A 96 -1.33 0.30 -3.22
N ASP A 97 -0.93 1.08 -4.21
CA ASP A 97 -0.66 2.53 -4.10
C ASP A 97 -1.56 3.32 -5.06
N SER A 98 -2.69 3.87 -4.62
CA SER A 98 -3.27 3.80 -3.29
C SER A 98 -4.66 3.15 -3.28
N ILE A 99 -5.07 2.59 -2.15
CA ILE A 99 -6.45 2.08 -1.98
C ILE A 99 -7.49 3.20 -2.05
N THR A 100 -7.10 4.43 -1.73
CA THR A 100 -7.97 5.61 -1.87
C THR A 100 -8.34 5.82 -3.35
N GLU A 101 -7.36 5.73 -4.26
CA GLU A 101 -7.62 5.84 -5.69
C GLU A 101 -8.32 4.58 -6.23
N CYS A 102 -7.98 3.39 -5.72
CA CYS A 102 -8.71 2.16 -6.05
C CYS A 102 -10.21 2.27 -5.73
N GLN A 103 -10.57 2.92 -4.62
CA GLN A 103 -11.97 3.20 -4.29
C GLN A 103 -12.61 4.15 -5.31
N ARG A 104 -11.89 5.15 -5.82
CA ARG A 104 -12.38 6.03 -6.90
C ARG A 104 -12.65 5.24 -8.18
N ARG A 105 -11.77 4.28 -8.54
CA ARG A 105 -11.96 3.38 -9.69
C ARG A 105 -13.16 2.46 -9.48
N CYS A 106 -13.33 1.86 -8.31
CA CYS A 106 -14.50 1.06 -7.95
C CYS A 106 -15.79 1.88 -8.08
N LYS A 107 -15.81 3.08 -7.51
CA LYS A 107 -16.94 4.01 -7.59
C LYS A 107 -17.28 4.37 -9.03
N ALA A 108 -16.30 4.65 -9.88
CA ALA A 108 -16.50 4.94 -11.29
C ALA A 108 -17.12 3.76 -12.03
N ASN A 109 -16.65 2.54 -11.74
CA ASN A 109 -17.18 1.32 -12.33
C ASN A 109 -18.65 1.06 -11.93
N ILE A 110 -19.00 1.26 -10.65
CA ILE A 110 -20.37 1.04 -10.15
C ILE A 110 -21.33 2.13 -10.64
N LYS A 111 -20.87 3.37 -10.64
CA LYS A 111 -21.69 4.54 -10.98
C LYS A 111 -22.11 4.54 -12.44
N GLY A 112 -21.23 4.12 -13.36
CA GLY A 112 -21.41 4.36 -14.79
C GLY A 112 -21.48 5.86 -15.08
N GLY A 113 -22.64 6.33 -15.55
CA GLY A 113 -22.96 7.75 -15.69
C GLY A 113 -23.84 8.27 -14.54
N GLY A 114 -23.81 9.57 -14.26
CA GLY A 114 -24.73 10.18 -13.30
C GLY A 114 -24.27 10.22 -11.85
N GLN A 115 -25.18 10.42 -10.89
CA GLN A 115 -24.90 10.45 -9.45
C GLN A 115 -25.05 9.06 -8.83
N MET A 116 -24.32 8.78 -7.76
CA MET A 116 -24.44 7.54 -6.99
C MET A 116 -25.82 7.46 -6.32
N GLN A 117 -26.50 6.35 -6.53
CA GLN A 117 -27.75 6.01 -5.84
C GLN A 117 -27.43 5.33 -4.49
N THR A 118 -28.43 5.34 -3.57
CA THR A 118 -28.24 4.76 -2.22
C THR A 118 -27.74 3.32 -2.25
N GLN A 119 -28.31 2.46 -3.10
CA GLN A 119 -27.89 1.06 -3.24
C GLN A 119 -26.44 0.93 -3.74
N GLN A 120 -25.99 1.81 -4.64
CA GLN A 120 -24.64 1.79 -5.17
C GLN A 120 -23.56 2.13 -4.13
N TRP A 121 -23.92 2.89 -3.09
CA TRP A 121 -23.04 3.10 -1.94
C TRP A 121 -22.80 1.81 -1.15
N GLY A 122 -23.85 0.98 -0.95
CA GLY A 122 -23.70 -0.35 -0.35
C GLY A 122 -22.77 -1.23 -1.20
N MET A 123 -23.00 -1.29 -2.51
CA MET A 123 -22.14 -2.05 -3.44
C MET A 123 -20.69 -1.60 -3.41
N LEU A 124 -20.43 -0.29 -3.29
CA LEU A 124 -19.08 0.25 -3.17
C LEU A 124 -18.39 -0.24 -1.90
N LEU A 125 -19.10 -0.19 -0.76
CA LEU A 125 -18.55 -0.65 0.52
C LEU A 125 -18.25 -2.14 0.49
N ASP A 126 -19.18 -2.97 0.02
CA ASP A 126 -19.02 -4.42 -0.09
C ASP A 126 -17.86 -4.80 -1.04
N SER A 127 -17.77 -4.13 -2.19
CA SER A 127 -16.70 -4.37 -3.16
C SER A 127 -15.33 -4.02 -2.61
N MET A 128 -15.22 -2.90 -1.90
CA MET A 128 -13.96 -2.46 -1.29
C MET A 128 -13.56 -3.33 -0.10
N ASP A 129 -14.53 -3.70 0.77
CA ASP A 129 -14.28 -4.61 1.89
C ASP A 129 -13.77 -5.97 1.37
N SER A 130 -14.47 -6.55 0.41
CA SER A 130 -14.08 -7.82 -0.20
C SER A 130 -12.72 -7.76 -0.86
N MET A 131 -12.41 -6.69 -1.59
CA MET A 131 -11.14 -6.50 -2.27
C MET A 131 -9.99 -6.38 -1.26
N ILE A 132 -10.11 -5.53 -0.24
CA ILE A 132 -9.06 -5.33 0.76
C ILE A 132 -8.80 -6.62 1.53
N ARG A 133 -9.86 -7.32 1.98
CA ARG A 133 -9.73 -8.61 2.66
C ARG A 133 -9.13 -9.68 1.75
N GLY A 134 -9.58 -9.75 0.50
CA GLY A 134 -9.04 -10.68 -0.48
C GLY A 134 -7.55 -10.53 -0.67
N PHE A 135 -7.08 -9.32 -0.97
CA PHE A 135 -5.63 -9.07 -1.13
C PHE A 135 -4.85 -9.27 0.18
N ARG A 136 -5.38 -8.86 1.33
CA ARG A 136 -4.75 -9.14 2.62
C ARG A 136 -4.54 -10.64 2.82
N ASP A 137 -5.56 -11.43 2.53
CA ASP A 137 -5.59 -12.85 2.84
C ASP A 137 -4.74 -13.69 1.85
N LEU A 138 -4.20 -13.09 0.78
CA LEU A 138 -3.19 -13.74 -0.07
C LEU A 138 -1.97 -14.21 0.73
N THR A 139 -1.61 -13.54 1.82
CA THR A 139 -0.50 -13.96 2.71
C THR A 139 -0.80 -15.25 3.51
N LYS A 140 -2.04 -15.73 3.50
CA LYS A 140 -2.47 -16.97 4.17
C LYS A 140 -2.46 -18.17 3.24
N LEU A 141 -2.32 -17.94 1.94
CA LEU A 141 -2.25 -19.00 0.95
C LEU A 141 -0.86 -19.66 0.98
N GLU A 142 -0.78 -20.89 0.48
CA GLU A 142 0.50 -21.57 0.26
C GLU A 142 1.24 -20.96 -0.93
N ASN A 143 1.81 -19.77 -0.70
CA ASN A 143 2.58 -19.00 -1.67
C ASN A 143 3.78 -18.30 -1.00
N THR A 144 4.51 -17.48 -1.76
CA THR A 144 5.70 -16.80 -1.30
C THR A 144 5.45 -15.42 -0.67
N LEU A 145 4.20 -14.92 -0.69
CA LEU A 145 3.86 -13.59 -0.17
C LEU A 145 4.07 -13.48 1.34
N GLN A 146 4.96 -12.58 1.74
CA GLN A 146 5.30 -12.30 3.13
C GLN A 146 4.52 -11.09 3.67
N CYS A 147 4.21 -10.12 2.79
CA CYS A 147 3.46 -8.95 3.20
C CYS A 147 2.59 -8.36 2.09
N VAL A 148 1.51 -7.74 2.52
CA VAL A 148 0.67 -6.87 1.70
C VAL A 148 0.67 -5.48 2.33
N VAL A 149 1.01 -4.46 1.54
CA VAL A 149 1.04 -3.06 1.96
C VAL A 149 -0.03 -2.28 1.22
N PHE A 150 -0.98 -1.77 1.96
CA PHE A 150 -1.97 -0.82 1.48
C PHE A 150 -1.49 0.59 1.77
N VAL A 151 -1.53 1.43 0.75
CA VAL A 151 -1.23 2.86 0.87
C VAL A 151 -2.53 3.64 0.79
N ALA A 152 -2.72 4.63 1.67
CA ALA A 152 -3.87 5.50 1.67
C ALA A 152 -3.47 6.98 1.74
N GLU A 153 -4.31 7.84 1.15
CA GLU A 153 -4.29 9.25 1.51
C GLU A 153 -4.74 9.41 2.96
N THR A 154 -4.46 10.55 3.57
CA THR A 154 -4.95 10.87 4.91
C THR A 154 -5.83 12.11 4.89
N LYS A 155 -6.77 12.19 5.84
CA LYS A 155 -7.55 13.38 6.14
C LYS A 155 -7.54 13.68 7.62
N HIS A 156 -7.77 14.93 7.96
CA HIS A 156 -8.00 15.35 9.34
C HIS A 156 -9.50 15.27 9.66
N LYS A 157 -9.87 14.50 10.69
CA LYS A 157 -11.23 14.33 11.16
C LYS A 157 -11.22 14.33 12.70
N ASP A 158 -12.05 15.17 13.33
CA ASP A 158 -12.25 15.21 14.78
C ASP A 158 -10.94 15.28 15.60
N GLY A 159 -9.99 16.12 15.16
CA GLY A 159 -8.69 16.30 15.82
C GLY A 159 -7.65 15.23 15.51
N ARG A 160 -7.95 14.26 14.65
CA ARG A 160 -7.05 13.13 14.31
C ARG A 160 -6.79 13.02 12.80
N TRP A 161 -5.60 12.56 12.46
CA TRP A 161 -5.26 12.12 11.10
C TRP A 161 -5.70 10.68 10.92
N VAL A 162 -6.59 10.45 9.97
CA VAL A 162 -7.17 9.13 9.69
C VAL A 162 -7.00 8.76 8.21
N PRO A 163 -6.96 7.48 7.84
CA PRO A 163 -6.94 7.07 6.43
C PRO A 163 -8.13 7.64 5.68
N TYR A 164 -7.91 8.13 4.47
CA TYR A 164 -8.98 8.72 3.66
C TYR A 164 -9.63 7.67 2.77
N MET A 165 -10.81 7.24 3.21
CA MET A 165 -11.74 6.41 2.45
C MET A 165 -13.14 6.97 2.57
N GLN A 166 -14.02 6.68 1.61
CA GLN A 166 -15.43 7.04 1.66
C GLN A 166 -16.24 5.96 2.40
N GLY A 167 -17.21 6.37 3.19
CA GLY A 167 -18.11 5.49 3.93
C GLY A 167 -17.45 4.85 5.15
N GLN A 168 -18.10 3.81 5.69
CA GLN A 168 -17.68 3.11 6.92
C GLN A 168 -16.33 2.40 6.78
N ILE A 169 -15.87 2.13 5.56
CA ILE A 169 -14.58 1.45 5.35
C ILE A 169 -13.41 2.25 5.93
N ALA A 170 -13.52 3.57 6.02
CA ALA A 170 -12.53 4.42 6.66
C ALA A 170 -12.35 4.08 8.16
N GLU A 171 -13.41 3.63 8.81
CA GLU A 171 -13.41 3.30 10.24
C GLU A 171 -13.02 1.83 10.48
N THR A 172 -13.35 0.95 9.54
CA THR A 172 -13.07 -0.49 9.66
C THR A 172 -11.69 -0.89 9.12
N LEU A 173 -11.11 -0.11 8.20
CA LEU A 173 -9.84 -0.41 7.55
C LEU A 173 -8.67 -0.67 8.52
N PRO A 174 -8.48 0.10 9.62
CA PRO A 174 -7.41 -0.19 10.58
C PRO A 174 -7.53 -1.56 11.24
N TYR A 175 -8.76 -2.09 11.38
CA TYR A 175 -8.98 -3.43 11.95
C TYR A 175 -8.66 -4.59 10.98
N PHE A 176 -8.48 -4.31 9.69
CA PHE A 176 -8.17 -5.35 8.70
C PHE A 176 -6.69 -5.70 8.64
N VAL A 177 -5.83 -4.86 9.19
CA VAL A 177 -4.38 -4.95 9.07
C VAL A 177 -3.72 -5.16 10.43
N ASP A 178 -2.53 -5.77 10.43
CA ASP A 178 -1.77 -5.96 11.65
C ASP A 178 -1.00 -4.71 12.08
N ILE A 179 -0.70 -3.82 11.13
CA ILE A 179 -0.03 -2.55 11.37
C ILE A 179 -0.77 -1.46 10.60
N CYS A 180 -1.32 -0.48 11.34
CA CYS A 180 -1.81 0.78 10.80
C CYS A 180 -0.81 1.87 11.19
N SER A 181 -0.24 2.57 10.21
CA SER A 181 0.85 3.52 10.44
C SER A 181 0.66 4.83 9.71
N PHE A 182 1.18 5.90 10.31
CA PHE A 182 1.17 7.25 9.76
C PHE A 182 2.58 7.69 9.38
N LEU A 183 2.79 8.03 8.10
CA LEU A 183 4.05 8.52 7.59
C LEU A 183 4.03 10.03 7.44
N GLU A 184 5.06 10.70 7.97
CA GLU A 184 5.26 12.14 7.81
C GLU A 184 6.74 12.48 7.62
N ILE A 185 6.99 13.74 7.27
CA ILE A 185 8.33 14.31 7.23
C ILE A 185 8.45 15.28 8.40
N GLU A 186 9.41 15.03 9.27
CA GLU A 186 9.78 15.91 10.36
C GLU A 186 11.06 16.70 10.01
N ARG A 187 11.09 17.94 10.42
CA ARG A 187 12.28 18.79 10.31
C ARG A 187 13.05 18.71 11.62
N GLN A 188 14.18 18.06 11.58
CA GLN A 188 15.06 17.90 12.75
C GLN A 188 16.26 18.83 12.66
N GLU A 189 16.69 19.38 13.81
CA GLU A 189 17.92 20.13 13.91
C GLU A 189 19.14 19.19 13.86
N ASN A 190 20.13 19.55 13.05
CA ASN A 190 21.37 18.81 12.92
C ASN A 190 22.54 19.81 12.92
N GLY A 191 22.97 20.23 14.11
CA GLY A 191 23.91 21.34 14.30
C GLY A 191 23.30 22.64 13.80
N ASP A 192 24.01 23.37 12.94
CA ASP A 192 23.56 24.65 12.35
C ASP A 192 22.62 24.45 11.13
N ALA A 193 22.30 23.22 10.76
CA ALA A 193 21.46 22.88 9.62
C ALA A 193 20.18 22.13 10.04
N PHE A 194 19.18 22.14 9.15
CA PHE A 194 17.98 21.31 9.32
C PHE A 194 18.01 20.15 8.33
N LYS A 195 17.62 18.98 8.82
CA LYS A 195 17.40 17.80 7.98
C LYS A 195 15.92 17.40 7.99
N ASN A 196 15.36 17.08 6.83
CA ASN A 196 14.04 16.45 6.74
C ASN A 196 14.22 14.94 6.91
N VAL A 197 13.57 14.38 7.92
CA VAL A 197 13.60 12.95 8.25
C VAL A 197 12.21 12.38 8.04
N ARG A 198 12.12 11.23 7.37
CA ARG A 198 10.86 10.48 7.30
C ARG A 198 10.64 9.75 8.60
N VAL A 199 9.46 9.94 9.17
CA VAL A 199 9.08 9.34 10.45
C VAL A 199 7.79 8.55 10.26
N LEU A 200 7.81 7.28 10.68
CA LEU A 200 6.66 6.39 10.67
C LEU A 200 6.19 6.16 12.11
N THR A 201 5.02 6.64 12.43
CA THR A 201 4.34 6.31 13.69
C THR A 201 3.59 5.00 13.54
N VAL A 202 3.89 4.01 14.37
CA VAL A 202 3.30 2.65 14.37
C VAL A 202 2.52 2.41 15.65
N GLY A 203 3.03 2.88 16.79
CA GLY A 203 2.38 2.74 18.09
C GLY A 203 1.12 3.61 18.22
N PRO A 204 0.30 3.38 19.26
CA PRO A 204 -0.89 4.16 19.53
C PRO A 204 -0.56 5.66 19.67
N HIS A 205 -1.31 6.53 19.00
CA HIS A 205 -1.06 7.96 19.01
C HIS A 205 -2.38 8.76 19.21
N PRO A 206 -2.38 9.83 20.04
CA PRO A 206 -3.60 10.58 20.36
C PRO A 206 -4.22 11.31 19.16
N THR A 207 -3.40 11.75 18.20
CA THR A 207 -3.85 12.54 17.04
C THR A 207 -3.65 11.86 15.68
N LYS A 208 -3.19 10.61 15.65
CA LYS A 208 -2.99 9.82 14.43
C LYS A 208 -3.68 8.46 14.60
N GLU A 209 -4.32 7.97 13.56
CA GLU A 209 -4.89 6.63 13.54
C GLU A 209 -3.78 5.62 13.29
N THR A 210 -3.18 5.12 14.35
CA THR A 210 -2.06 4.20 14.30
C THR A 210 -2.20 3.12 15.38
N GLY A 211 -1.60 1.97 15.14
CA GLY A 211 -1.57 0.85 16.06
C GLY A 211 -1.02 -0.40 15.40
N GLU A 212 -0.59 -1.36 16.20
CA GLU A 212 -0.02 -2.60 15.72
C GLU A 212 -0.49 -3.80 16.57
N ARG A 213 -0.40 -5.01 15.99
CA ARG A 213 -0.68 -6.30 16.65
C ARG A 213 0.54 -7.20 16.72
N VAL A 214 1.73 -6.64 16.55
CA VAL A 214 2.98 -7.40 16.51
C VAL A 214 3.68 -7.46 17.87
N ALA A 215 2.93 -7.22 18.94
CA ALA A 215 3.34 -7.39 20.33
C ALA A 215 4.60 -6.59 20.72
N GLY A 216 4.68 -5.32 20.29
CA GLY A 216 5.79 -4.43 20.63
C GLY A 216 7.13 -4.81 20.01
N ARG A 217 7.13 -5.60 18.92
CA ARG A 217 8.36 -5.93 18.18
C ARG A 217 8.90 -4.79 17.35
N LEU A 218 8.11 -3.75 17.18
CA LEU A 218 8.51 -2.50 16.54
C LEU A 218 8.49 -1.37 17.56
N PRO A 219 9.40 -0.39 17.48
CA PRO A 219 9.29 0.85 18.25
C PRO A 219 8.06 1.65 17.79
N ASP A 220 7.45 2.41 18.69
CA ASP A 220 6.26 3.22 18.38
C ASP A 220 6.50 4.23 17.24
N ILE A 221 7.75 4.71 17.14
CA ILE A 221 8.19 5.68 16.13
C ILE A 221 9.46 5.14 15.47
N ILE A 222 9.48 5.14 14.14
CA ILE A 222 10.61 4.67 13.33
C ILE A 222 11.07 5.81 12.41
N GLU A 223 12.31 6.24 12.59
CA GLU A 223 12.95 7.19 11.69
C GLU A 223 13.55 6.47 10.48
N GLU A 224 13.48 7.11 9.31
CA GLU A 224 13.90 6.57 8.01
C GLU A 224 13.44 5.11 7.83
N PRO A 225 12.11 4.86 7.90
CA PRO A 225 11.55 3.52 7.94
C PRO A 225 11.88 2.71 6.68
N ASN A 226 12.08 1.38 6.89
CA ASN A 226 12.31 0.39 5.85
C ASN A 226 11.44 -0.84 6.13
N ILE A 227 10.53 -1.19 5.21
CA ILE A 227 9.56 -2.26 5.42
C ILE A 227 10.24 -3.63 5.55
N SER A 228 11.27 -3.92 4.76
CA SER A 228 12.02 -5.18 4.88
C SER A 228 12.67 -5.33 6.25
N ALA A 229 13.27 -4.26 6.78
CA ALA A 229 13.86 -4.26 8.12
C ALA A 229 12.78 -4.42 9.22
N MET A 230 11.62 -3.78 9.06
CA MET A 230 10.49 -3.94 9.98
C MET A 230 10.00 -5.39 10.00
N LEU A 231 9.85 -6.04 8.84
CA LEU A 231 9.46 -7.46 8.77
C LEU A 231 10.48 -8.38 9.40
N ALA A 232 11.77 -8.15 9.21
CA ALA A 232 12.83 -8.90 9.86
C ALA A 232 12.82 -8.76 11.40
N ALA A 233 12.45 -7.59 11.92
CA ALA A 233 12.26 -7.38 13.36
C ALA A 233 11.02 -8.10 13.91
N ILE A 234 9.93 -8.19 13.11
CA ILE A 234 8.71 -8.89 13.51
C ILE A 234 8.88 -10.41 13.46
N TYR A 235 9.56 -10.92 12.44
CA TYR A 235 9.79 -12.34 12.17
C TYR A 235 11.29 -12.63 12.14
N PRO A 236 11.97 -12.61 13.29
CA PRO A 236 13.38 -12.99 13.34
C PRO A 236 13.53 -14.47 12.94
N ASN A 237 14.49 -14.75 12.05
CA ASN A 237 14.84 -16.11 11.62
C ASN A 237 15.35 -16.95 12.79
#